data_18e93c8415d96157808d2549ef93c519
#
_entry.id   18e93c8415d96157808d2549ef93c519
#
_cell.length_a   1.000
_cell.length_b   1.000
_cell.length_c   1.000
_cell.angle_alpha   90.00
_cell.angle_beta   90.00
_cell.angle_gamma   90.00
#
_symmetry.space_group_name_H-M   'P 1'
#
loop_
_entity.id
_entity.type
_entity.pdbx_description
1 polymer ?
#
loop_
_entity_poly.entity_id
_entity_poly.type
_entity_poly.pdbx_seq_one_letter_code
_entity_poly.pdbx_strand_id
1 'polypeptide(L)'
;MVNVMFSEKEIEYLKSQHIARIATAAVSPDGSVQPDVVPVGFDFDGEYFYVGGMNILKSRKYKNVLKNNKVAIVIDDLKSVDPWDPRGIRMYGTADIVTRQSGYMEQTPHPQADYIRIKPEKKWSWGIDEPVLLSTN
;
A
#
# COMPACT_ATOMS: atom_id res chain seq x y z
N MET A 1 15.36 14.10 6.40
CA MET A 1 14.28 13.24 5.92
C MET A 1 13.42 12.80 7.07
N VAL A 2 12.14 13.00 6.94
CA VAL A 2 11.19 12.57 7.97
C VAL A 2 10.73 11.16 7.62
N ASN A 3 10.97 10.21 8.52
CA ASN A 3 10.41 8.88 8.39
C ASN A 3 9.01 8.86 9.00
N VAL A 4 8.08 8.27 8.28
CA VAL A 4 6.73 8.07 8.79
C VAL A 4 6.80 6.99 9.87
N MET A 5 6.25 7.29 11.03
CA MET A 5 6.20 6.35 12.13
C MET A 5 4.80 5.79 12.29
N PHE A 6 4.73 4.49 12.50
CA PHE A 6 3.47 3.78 12.71
C PHE A 6 3.31 3.46 14.19
N SER A 7 2.11 3.64 14.70
CA SER A 7 1.79 3.20 16.06
C SER A 7 1.74 1.68 16.13
N GLU A 8 1.82 1.13 17.34
CA GLU A 8 1.70 -0.32 17.52
C GLU A 8 0.37 -0.84 16.98
N LYS A 9 -0.71 -0.11 17.21
CA LYS A 9 -2.04 -0.49 16.72
C LYS A 9 -2.13 -0.42 15.20
N GLU A 10 -1.48 0.57 14.59
CA GLU A 10 -1.40 0.66 13.13
C GLU A 10 -0.64 -0.52 12.53
N ILE A 11 0.49 -0.88 13.12
CA ILE A 11 1.28 -2.03 12.67
C ILE A 11 0.46 -3.31 12.79
N GLU A 12 -0.20 -3.50 13.93
CA GLU A 12 -1.05 -4.65 14.15
C GLU A 12 -2.19 -4.72 13.14
N TYR A 13 -2.82 -3.57 12.86
CA TYR A 13 -3.87 -3.48 11.85
C TYR A 13 -3.35 -3.89 10.48
N LEU A 14 -2.22 -3.32 10.05
CA LEU A 14 -1.64 -3.62 8.74
C LEU A 14 -1.30 -5.09 8.58
N LYS A 15 -0.80 -5.72 9.64
CA LYS A 15 -0.47 -7.15 9.62
C LYS A 15 -1.71 -8.04 9.58
N SER A 16 -2.86 -7.51 9.99
CA SER A 16 -4.12 -8.27 9.96
C SER A 16 -4.80 -8.22 8.59
N GLN A 17 -4.34 -7.35 7.70
CA GLN A 17 -4.96 -7.14 6.39
C GLN A 17 -4.12 -7.77 5.29
N HIS A 18 -4.78 -8.19 4.21
CA HIS A 18 -4.13 -8.90 3.12
C HIS A 18 -4.21 -8.17 1.80
N ILE A 19 -5.14 -7.23 1.67
CA ILE A 19 -5.38 -6.50 0.42
C ILE A 19 -5.17 -5.02 0.65
N ALA A 20 -4.40 -4.43 -0.24
CA ALA A 20 -4.26 -2.98 -0.35
C ALA A 20 -4.78 -2.55 -1.72
N ARG A 21 -5.00 -1.26 -1.86
CA ARG A 21 -5.26 -0.67 -3.17
C ARG A 21 -4.14 0.32 -3.44
N ILE A 22 -3.42 0.07 -4.53
CA ILE A 22 -2.31 0.91 -4.94
C ILE A 22 -2.76 1.80 -6.08
N ALA A 23 -2.46 3.08 -5.98
CA ALA A 23 -2.70 4.05 -7.05
C ALA A 23 -1.36 4.51 -7.61
N THR A 24 -1.28 4.49 -8.94
CA THR A 24 -0.14 4.97 -9.69
C THR A 24 -0.65 5.93 -10.75
N ALA A 25 0.25 6.63 -11.43
CA ALA A 25 -0.17 7.58 -12.45
C ALA A 25 0.69 7.45 -13.69
N ALA A 26 0.04 7.30 -14.83
CA ALA A 26 0.70 7.33 -16.14
C ALA A 26 0.75 8.78 -16.61
N VAL A 27 1.94 9.21 -17.06
CA VAL A 27 2.14 10.54 -17.60
C VAL A 27 2.41 10.41 -19.10
N SER A 28 1.56 11.02 -19.90
CA SER A 28 1.66 11.00 -21.35
C SER A 28 2.62 12.07 -21.84
N PRO A 29 3.15 11.93 -23.10
CA PRO A 29 4.06 12.95 -23.65
C PRO A 29 3.48 14.36 -23.70
N ASP A 30 2.16 14.49 -23.79
CA ASP A 30 1.50 15.80 -23.80
C ASP A 30 1.30 16.38 -22.39
N GLY A 31 1.79 15.68 -21.34
CA GLY A 31 1.67 16.12 -19.95
C GLY A 31 0.37 15.71 -19.27
N SER A 32 -0.55 15.05 -19.98
CA SER A 32 -1.76 14.55 -19.33
C SER A 32 -1.42 13.38 -18.40
N VAL A 33 -2.22 13.24 -17.34
CA VAL A 33 -1.99 12.23 -16.31
C VAL A 33 -3.22 11.35 -16.18
N GLN A 34 -3.00 10.03 -16.24
CA GLN A 34 -4.08 9.06 -16.02
C GLN A 34 -3.80 8.32 -14.71
N PRO A 35 -4.58 8.59 -13.66
CA PRO A 35 -4.50 7.77 -12.44
C PRO A 35 -5.00 6.36 -12.69
N ASP A 36 -4.39 5.41 -12.00
CA ASP A 36 -4.77 4.00 -12.07
C ASP A 36 -4.80 3.45 -10.64
N VAL A 37 -5.78 2.60 -10.34
CA VAL A 37 -5.91 1.99 -9.03
C VAL A 37 -6.31 0.53 -9.18
N VAL A 38 -5.63 -0.35 -8.44
CA VAL A 38 -5.94 -1.79 -8.45
C VAL A 38 -5.79 -2.36 -7.05
N PRO A 39 -6.56 -3.41 -6.72
CA PRO A 39 -6.31 -4.17 -5.49
C PRO A 39 -5.09 -5.06 -5.67
N VAL A 40 -4.31 -5.19 -4.60
CA VAL A 40 -3.08 -5.99 -4.61
C VAL A 40 -2.91 -6.68 -3.26
N GLY A 41 -2.24 -7.83 -3.26
CA GLY A 41 -1.69 -8.35 -2.03
C GLY A 41 -0.46 -7.54 -1.63
N PHE A 42 -0.18 -7.49 -0.35
CA PHE A 42 0.97 -6.71 0.11
C PHE A 42 1.64 -7.38 1.31
N ASP A 43 2.88 -7.02 1.52
CA ASP A 43 3.66 -7.33 2.71
C ASP A 43 4.14 -6.02 3.32
N PHE A 44 4.27 -5.98 4.65
CA PHE A 44 4.73 -4.80 5.37
C PHE A 44 5.77 -5.24 6.41
N ASP A 45 6.96 -4.67 6.33
CA ASP A 45 8.05 -5.06 7.23
C ASP A 45 8.21 -4.11 8.43
N GLY A 46 7.29 -3.17 8.62
CA GLY A 46 7.36 -2.14 9.65
C GLY A 46 7.83 -0.80 9.12
N GLU A 47 8.39 -0.77 7.94
CA GLU A 47 8.93 0.44 7.32
C GLU A 47 8.47 0.59 5.88
N TYR A 48 8.55 -0.49 5.10
CA TYR A 48 8.22 -0.50 3.68
C TYR A 48 7.06 -1.43 3.39
N PHE A 49 6.31 -1.07 2.33
CA PHE A 49 5.31 -1.96 1.75
C PHE A 49 5.89 -2.60 0.49
N TYR A 50 5.54 -3.85 0.27
CA TYR A 50 5.99 -4.62 -0.91
C TYR A 50 4.78 -5.15 -1.63
N VAL A 51 4.71 -4.86 -2.92
CA VAL A 51 3.62 -5.30 -3.79
C VAL A 51 4.22 -6.18 -4.87
N GLY A 52 3.81 -7.43 -4.89
CA GLY A 52 4.23 -8.38 -5.90
C GLY A 52 3.05 -8.91 -6.68
N GLY A 53 3.25 -10.01 -7.37
CA GLY A 53 2.19 -10.70 -8.07
C GLY A 53 2.71 -11.42 -9.28
N MET A 54 1.85 -12.30 -9.81
CA MET A 54 2.15 -12.98 -11.06
C MET A 54 2.19 -11.95 -12.18
N ASN A 55 3.23 -12.03 -12.99
CA ASN A 55 3.41 -11.12 -14.13
C ASN A 55 3.50 -9.64 -13.73
N ILE A 56 4.12 -9.35 -12.58
CA ILE A 56 4.29 -7.97 -12.10
C ILE A 56 4.91 -7.07 -13.17
N LEU A 57 5.88 -7.57 -13.92
CA LEU A 57 6.60 -6.81 -14.95
C LEU A 57 5.70 -6.39 -16.12
N LYS A 58 4.56 -7.07 -16.31
CA LYS A 58 3.60 -6.75 -17.38
C LYS A 58 2.46 -5.87 -16.87
N SER A 59 2.39 -5.63 -15.57
CA SER A 59 1.31 -4.86 -14.98
C SER A 59 1.44 -3.37 -15.29
N ARG A 60 0.30 -2.69 -15.35
CA ARG A 60 0.29 -1.24 -15.57
C ARG A 60 0.95 -0.50 -14.42
N LYS A 61 0.71 -0.95 -13.18
CA LYS A 61 1.31 -0.31 -12.00
C LYS A 61 2.83 -0.34 -12.04
N TYR A 62 3.42 -1.44 -12.49
CA TYR A 62 4.87 -1.55 -12.64
C TYR A 62 5.38 -0.56 -13.67
N LYS A 63 4.74 -0.51 -14.84
CA LYS A 63 5.13 0.40 -15.91
C LYS A 63 4.97 1.86 -15.49
N ASN A 64 3.92 2.17 -14.76
CA ASN A 64 3.69 3.52 -14.27
C ASN A 64 4.77 3.94 -13.27
N VAL A 65 5.14 3.05 -12.35
CA VAL A 65 6.17 3.33 -11.34
C VAL A 65 7.52 3.60 -11.98
N LEU A 66 7.87 2.89 -13.06
CA LEU A 66 9.12 3.12 -13.76
C LEU A 66 9.23 4.54 -14.32
N LYS A 67 8.12 5.15 -14.68
CA LYS A 67 8.09 6.50 -15.26
C LYS A 67 7.77 7.57 -14.23
N ASN A 68 6.97 7.22 -13.23
CA ASN A 68 6.53 8.13 -12.17
C ASN A 68 6.46 7.34 -10.87
N ASN A 69 7.42 7.61 -10.00
CA ASN A 69 7.56 6.85 -8.76
C ASN A 69 6.68 7.34 -7.61
N LYS A 70 5.83 8.34 -7.85
CA LYS A 70 4.88 8.81 -6.83
C LYS A 70 3.67 7.90 -6.84
N VAL A 71 3.33 7.36 -5.66
CA VAL A 71 2.24 6.41 -5.51
C VAL A 71 1.39 6.77 -4.30
N ALA A 72 0.19 6.22 -4.27
CA ALA A 72 -0.64 6.22 -3.08
C ALA A 72 -1.07 4.78 -2.80
N ILE A 73 -1.27 4.47 -1.53
CA ILE A 73 -1.72 3.16 -1.11
C ILE A 73 -2.71 3.32 0.03
N VAL A 74 -3.77 2.54 0.01
CA VAL A 74 -4.76 2.50 1.07
C VAL A 74 -5.02 1.06 1.47
N ILE A 75 -5.06 0.83 2.76
CA ILE A 75 -5.52 -0.42 3.35
C ILE A 75 -6.70 -0.05 4.24
N ASP A 76 -7.85 -0.65 3.98
CA ASP A 76 -9.05 -0.32 4.73
C ASP A 76 -9.98 -1.52 4.83
N ASP A 77 -10.83 -1.50 5.82
CA ASP A 77 -11.92 -2.46 5.94
C ASP A 77 -13.06 -1.85 6.76
N LEU A 78 -14.13 -2.58 6.84
CA LEU A 78 -15.29 -2.23 7.64
C LEU A 78 -15.39 -3.27 8.76
N LYS A 79 -15.07 -2.85 9.98
CA LYS A 79 -15.09 -3.74 11.12
C LYS A 79 -16.51 -4.19 11.45
N SER A 80 -17.48 -3.29 11.24
CA SER A 80 -18.90 -3.55 11.49
C SER A 80 -19.73 -2.64 10.61
N VAL A 81 -20.87 -3.14 10.16
CA VAL A 81 -21.84 -2.35 9.39
C VAL A 81 -22.82 -1.63 10.34
N ASP A 82 -23.19 -2.28 11.43
CA ASP A 82 -24.13 -1.74 12.41
C ASP A 82 -23.63 -2.13 13.81
N PRO A 83 -22.98 -1.21 14.52
CA PRO A 83 -22.72 0.18 14.15
C PRO A 83 -21.68 0.30 13.03
N TRP A 84 -21.80 1.37 12.29
CA TRP A 84 -20.85 1.66 11.21
C TRP A 84 -19.47 1.95 11.79
N ASP A 85 -18.50 1.12 11.46
CA ASP A 85 -17.17 1.18 12.09
C ASP A 85 -16.06 0.96 11.05
N PRO A 86 -15.79 1.97 10.20
CA PRO A 86 -14.72 1.88 9.21
C PRO A 86 -13.36 2.11 9.87
N ARG A 87 -12.35 1.48 9.31
CA ARG A 87 -10.98 1.70 9.72
C ARG A 87 -10.06 1.59 8.51
N GLY A 88 -8.92 2.26 8.58
CA GLY A 88 -7.97 2.20 7.48
C GLY A 88 -6.81 3.14 7.64
N ILE A 89 -5.85 3.01 6.72
CA ILE A 89 -4.69 3.86 6.60
C ILE A 89 -4.51 4.20 5.12
N ARG A 90 -4.36 5.48 4.84
CA ARG A 90 -4.03 5.98 3.50
C ARG A 90 -2.64 6.61 3.56
N MET A 91 -1.84 6.35 2.55
CA MET A 91 -0.47 6.85 2.51
C MET A 91 -0.12 7.36 1.12
N TYR A 92 0.70 8.40 1.09
CA TYR A 92 1.44 8.81 -0.10
C TYR A 92 2.86 8.31 0.08
N GLY A 93 3.48 7.86 -0.99
CA GLY A 93 4.84 7.35 -0.91
C GLY A 93 5.57 7.40 -2.24
N THR A 94 6.80 6.95 -2.16
CA THR A 94 7.67 6.82 -3.31
C THR A 94 7.98 5.35 -3.51
N ALA A 95 7.93 4.88 -4.75
CA ALA A 95 8.10 3.48 -5.08
C ALA A 95 9.39 3.24 -5.85
N ASP A 96 10.00 2.10 -5.60
CA ASP A 96 11.10 1.59 -6.42
C ASP A 96 10.89 0.09 -6.65
N ILE A 97 11.74 -0.50 -7.48
CA ILE A 97 11.65 -1.92 -7.79
C ILE A 97 12.80 -2.63 -7.08
N VAL A 98 12.47 -3.68 -6.33
CA VAL A 98 13.47 -4.47 -5.61
C VAL A 98 13.23 -5.95 -5.91
N THR A 99 14.30 -6.74 -5.76
CA THR A 99 14.22 -8.20 -5.92
C THR A 99 14.31 -8.84 -4.54
N ARG A 100 13.37 -9.74 -4.23
CA ARG A 100 13.33 -10.44 -2.96
C ARG A 100 13.16 -11.94 -3.18
N GLN A 101 13.71 -12.73 -2.26
CA GLN A 101 13.54 -14.18 -2.26
C GLN A 101 12.25 -14.63 -1.58
N SER A 102 11.71 -13.82 -0.69
CA SER A 102 10.47 -14.12 0.02
C SER A 102 9.54 -12.92 -0.06
N GLY A 103 8.26 -13.17 -0.13
CA GLY A 103 7.24 -12.13 -0.14
C GLY A 103 6.19 -12.40 0.91
N TYR A 104 5.03 -11.78 0.74
CA TYR A 104 3.91 -11.96 1.64
C TYR A 104 3.34 -13.38 1.64
N MET A 105 3.77 -14.21 0.72
CA MET A 105 3.39 -15.62 0.65
C MET A 105 4.57 -16.49 1.03
N GLU A 106 5.08 -16.31 2.23
CA GLU A 106 6.25 -17.04 2.72
C GLU A 106 6.04 -18.54 2.76
N GLN A 107 4.81 -18.99 2.85
CA GLN A 107 4.48 -20.41 2.90
C GLN A 107 4.62 -21.10 1.55
N THR A 108 4.79 -20.35 0.49
CA THR A 108 4.99 -20.87 -0.86
C THR A 108 6.43 -20.65 -1.25
N PRO A 109 7.20 -21.69 -1.58
CA PRO A 109 8.55 -21.48 -2.06
C PRO A 109 8.54 -20.65 -3.31
N HIS A 110 9.10 -19.44 -3.24
CA HIS A 110 9.21 -18.56 -4.39
C HIS A 110 10.67 -18.39 -4.77
N PRO A 111 11.00 -18.53 -6.05
CA PRO A 111 12.27 -18.02 -6.52
C PRO A 111 12.30 -16.51 -6.34
N GLN A 112 13.46 -15.91 -6.48
CA GLN A 112 13.57 -14.46 -6.47
C GLN A 112 12.56 -13.84 -7.41
N ALA A 113 11.88 -12.80 -6.94
CA ALA A 113 10.89 -12.08 -7.72
C ALA A 113 11.02 -10.60 -7.50
N ASP A 114 10.60 -9.82 -8.49
CA ASP A 114 10.59 -8.38 -8.39
C ASP A 114 9.33 -7.92 -7.67
N TYR A 115 9.50 -6.89 -6.86
CA TYR A 115 8.43 -6.26 -6.09
C TYR A 115 8.50 -4.75 -6.26
N ILE A 116 7.33 -4.14 -6.22
CA ILE A 116 7.24 -2.69 -6.04
C ILE A 116 7.38 -2.45 -4.54
N ARG A 117 8.44 -1.75 -4.15
CA ARG A 117 8.64 -1.38 -2.74
C ARG A 117 8.20 0.07 -2.57
N ILE A 118 7.35 0.33 -1.57
CA ILE A 118 6.80 1.65 -1.32
C ILE A 118 7.34 2.15 0.01
N LYS A 119 7.95 3.35 -0.02
CA LYS A 119 8.35 4.07 1.18
C LYS A 119 7.26 5.07 1.50
N PRO A 120 6.51 4.89 2.60
CA PRO A 120 5.50 5.88 2.99
C PRO A 120 6.16 7.18 3.40
N GLU A 121 5.58 8.29 2.97
CA GLU A 121 6.08 9.63 3.27
C GLU A 121 5.06 10.47 4.03
N LYS A 122 3.77 10.19 3.83
CA LYS A 122 2.67 10.80 4.58
C LYS A 122 1.61 9.74 4.83
N LYS A 123 0.98 9.79 6.00
CA LYS A 123 -0.09 8.86 6.32
C LYS A 123 -1.25 9.56 7.03
N TRP A 124 -2.41 8.99 6.85
CA TRP A 124 -3.64 9.35 7.54
C TRP A 124 -4.34 8.05 7.92
N SER A 125 -4.75 7.93 9.18
CA SER A 125 -5.46 6.74 9.65
C SER A 125 -6.78 7.13 10.30
N TRP A 126 -7.69 6.17 10.35
CA TRP A 126 -9.00 6.34 10.98
C TRP A 126 -9.46 5.01 11.54
N GLY A 127 -10.17 5.05 12.68
CA GLY A 127 -10.81 3.89 13.27
C GLY A 127 -9.87 2.83 13.84
N ILE A 128 -8.57 3.10 13.96
CA ILE A 128 -7.57 2.13 14.42
C ILE A 128 -7.21 2.37 15.87
N ASP A 129 -6.71 3.56 16.19
CA ASP A 129 -6.37 3.92 17.57
C ASP A 129 -7.62 4.24 18.37
N GLU A 130 -8.64 4.79 17.70
CA GLU A 130 -9.95 5.02 18.30
C GLU A 130 -11.04 4.90 17.22
N PRO A 131 -12.28 4.49 17.60
CA PRO A 131 -13.37 4.42 16.63
C PRO A 131 -13.70 5.77 16.02
N VAL A 132 -14.03 5.78 14.73
CA VAL A 132 -14.37 6.99 13.98
C VAL A 132 -15.52 7.76 14.64
N LEU A 133 -16.52 7.03 15.14
CA LEU A 133 -17.70 7.64 15.76
C LEU A 133 -17.42 8.33 17.09
N LEU A 134 -16.25 8.06 17.70
CA LEU A 134 -15.80 8.73 18.91
C LEU A 134 -14.85 9.88 18.63
N SER A 135 -14.45 10.05 17.39
CA SER A 135 -13.58 11.13 16.97
C SER A 135 -14.37 12.44 16.95
N THR A 136 -13.89 13.44 17.67
CA THR A 136 -14.57 14.74 17.81
C THR A 136 -13.92 15.78 16.92
N ASN A 137 -13.99 15.58 15.67
CA ASN A 137 -13.45 16.58 14.72
C ASN A 137 -14.54 17.35 14.03
#